data_93a77aa4e3b6724808bf1bc8cbe6d179
#
_entry.id   93a77aa4e3b6724808bf1bc8cbe6d179
#
_cell.length_a   1.000
_cell.length_b   1.000
_cell.length_c   1.000
_cell.angle_alpha   90.00
_cell.angle_beta   90.00
_cell.angle_gamma   90.00
#
_symmetry.space_group_name_H-M   'P 1'
#
loop_
_entity.id
_entity.type
_entity.pdbx_description
1 polymer ?
#
loop_
_entity_poly.entity_id
_entity_poly.type
_entity_poly.pdbx_seq_one_letter_code
_entity_poly.pdbx_strand_id
1 'polypeptide(L)'
;MLSLLPLWAQALEVGERLTPWTLLDQFDQAFTLENQTQTLLVARSMDAAKLVGAALQDQPKGYLEARHAVFVADIQRMPRLIAKMFAVPAMRDYSYRVMLDRDGRVAPRYPGAVDKVLWLQLKDGQLVEQHEYATAAQLREALEKALP
;
A
#
# COMPACT_ATOMS: atom_id res chain seq x y z
N MET A 1 33.22 -21.89 -4.02
CA MET A 1 32.54 -21.17 -5.08
C MET A 1 31.47 -20.26 -4.47
N LEU A 2 31.70 -18.96 -4.52
CA LEU A 2 30.77 -17.98 -3.96
C LEU A 2 29.68 -17.70 -5.00
N SER A 3 28.46 -18.14 -4.73
CA SER A 3 27.32 -17.71 -5.55
C SER A 3 26.90 -16.33 -5.07
N LEU A 4 27.18 -15.32 -5.87
CA LEU A 4 26.68 -13.97 -5.64
C LEU A 4 25.21 -13.93 -6.10
N LEU A 5 24.29 -13.95 -5.15
CA LEU A 5 22.89 -13.66 -5.46
C LEU A 5 22.80 -12.15 -5.75
N PRO A 6 22.21 -11.78 -6.88
CA PRO A 6 22.03 -10.36 -7.18
C PRO A 6 21.15 -9.68 -6.13
N LEU A 7 21.53 -8.48 -5.69
CA LEU A 7 20.81 -7.72 -4.68
C LEU A 7 19.33 -7.49 -5.04
N TRP A 8 19.01 -7.40 -6.33
CA TRP A 8 17.65 -7.21 -6.80
C TRP A 8 16.77 -8.47 -6.70
N ALA A 9 17.37 -9.63 -6.40
CA ALA A 9 16.62 -10.87 -6.21
C ALA A 9 16.20 -11.10 -4.75
N GLN A 10 16.47 -10.14 -3.86
CA GLN A 10 16.03 -10.26 -2.47
C GLN A 10 14.53 -10.01 -2.37
N ALA A 11 13.76 -11.09 -2.24
CA ALA A 11 12.35 -11.02 -1.93
C ALA A 11 12.18 -10.64 -0.45
N LEU A 12 11.08 -9.95 -0.15
CA LEU A 12 10.67 -9.69 1.23
C LEU A 12 10.30 -11.03 1.88
N GLU A 13 10.92 -11.33 3.02
CA GLU A 13 10.74 -12.62 3.70
C GLU A 13 9.90 -12.50 4.96
N VAL A 14 9.12 -13.55 5.24
CA VAL A 14 8.38 -13.66 6.50
C VAL A 14 9.37 -13.62 7.68
N GLY A 15 9.01 -12.84 8.69
CA GLY A 15 9.86 -12.57 9.85
C GLY A 15 10.73 -11.34 9.71
N GLU A 16 10.85 -10.79 8.49
CA GLU A 16 11.64 -9.58 8.25
C GLU A 16 10.93 -8.37 8.84
N ARG A 17 11.69 -7.51 9.52
CA ARG A 17 11.18 -6.23 10.02
C ARG A 17 11.18 -5.22 8.88
N LEU A 18 10.04 -4.56 8.68
CA LEU A 18 9.95 -3.52 7.68
C LEU A 18 10.64 -2.25 8.17
N THR A 19 11.50 -1.69 7.30
CA THR A 19 12.14 -0.41 7.58
C THR A 19 11.08 0.70 7.57
N PRO A 20 11.01 1.53 8.61
CA PRO A 20 10.08 2.65 8.65
C PRO A 20 10.27 3.61 7.48
N TRP A 21 9.18 4.26 7.10
CA TRP A 21 9.17 5.31 6.09
C TRP A 21 8.09 6.33 6.45
N THR A 22 8.22 7.52 5.87
CA THR A 22 7.22 8.58 6.00
C THR A 22 6.79 9.02 4.61
N LEU A 23 5.50 9.06 4.36
CA LEU A 23 4.90 9.57 3.14
C LEU A 23 3.81 10.58 3.47
N LEU A 24 3.52 11.47 2.55
CA LEU A 24 2.38 12.38 2.65
C LEU A 24 1.17 11.76 1.98
N ASP A 25 -0.01 11.98 2.57
CA ASP A 25 -1.27 11.55 1.97
C ASP A 25 -1.79 12.59 0.95
N GLN A 26 -3.02 12.41 0.46
CA GLN A 26 -3.65 13.31 -0.50
C GLN A 26 -3.97 14.71 0.09
N PHE A 27 -3.87 14.87 1.39
CA PHE A 27 -4.05 16.15 2.10
C PHE A 27 -2.73 16.75 2.56
N ASP A 28 -1.62 16.25 2.07
CA ASP A 28 -0.26 16.64 2.48
C ASP A 28 0.03 16.41 3.98
N GLN A 29 -0.69 15.47 4.59
CA GLN A 29 -0.45 15.06 5.96
C GLN A 29 0.50 13.86 6.00
N ALA A 30 1.50 13.94 6.87
CA ALA A 30 2.51 12.89 7.00
C ALA A 30 1.96 11.66 7.72
N PHE A 31 2.40 10.51 7.27
CA PHE A 31 2.20 9.23 7.95
C PHE A 31 3.53 8.48 7.97
N THR A 32 3.89 7.98 9.14
CA THR A 32 5.07 7.14 9.33
C THR A 32 4.64 5.72 9.65
N LEU A 33 5.23 4.74 8.97
CA LEU A 33 4.94 3.32 9.24
C LEU A 33 5.33 3.00 10.68
N GLU A 34 4.36 2.50 11.44
CA GLU A 34 4.48 2.22 12.86
C GLU A 34 4.28 0.73 13.16
N ASN A 35 4.75 0.30 14.33
CA ASN A 35 4.56 -1.08 14.78
C ASN A 35 3.09 -1.47 14.97
N GLN A 36 2.21 -0.49 15.08
CA GLN A 36 0.78 -0.72 15.24
C GLN A 36 0.09 -1.08 13.93
N THR A 37 0.70 -0.80 12.77
CA THR A 37 0.14 -1.17 11.48
C THR A 37 0.10 -2.68 11.36
N GLN A 38 -1.08 -3.24 11.09
CA GLN A 38 -1.29 -4.67 10.95
C GLN A 38 -1.41 -5.11 9.50
N THR A 39 -1.88 -4.21 8.64
CA THR A 39 -2.04 -4.51 7.21
C THR A 39 -1.51 -3.35 6.39
N LEU A 40 -0.60 -3.66 5.47
CA LEU A 40 -0.08 -2.68 4.52
C LEU A 40 -0.52 -3.10 3.12
N LEU A 41 -1.33 -2.25 2.46
CA LEU A 41 -1.75 -2.44 1.09
C LEU A 41 -0.87 -1.61 0.19
N VAL A 42 -0.35 -2.19 -0.87
CA VAL A 42 0.52 -1.50 -1.84
C VAL A 42 -0.03 -1.67 -3.24
N ALA A 43 -0.32 -0.56 -3.91
CA ALA A 43 -0.70 -0.52 -5.31
C ALA A 43 0.41 0.16 -6.12
N ARG A 44 0.94 -0.55 -7.12
CA ARG A 44 2.06 -0.07 -7.92
C ARG A 44 1.65 0.38 -9.33
N SER A 45 0.35 0.40 -9.60
CA SER A 45 -0.21 0.85 -10.88
C SER A 45 -1.57 1.49 -10.68
N MET A 46 -2.06 2.18 -11.71
CA MET A 46 -3.42 2.73 -11.72
C MET A 46 -4.46 1.62 -11.61
N ASP A 47 -4.25 0.50 -12.28
CA ASP A 47 -5.19 -0.62 -12.21
C ASP A 47 -5.28 -1.22 -10.81
N ALA A 48 -4.13 -1.40 -10.15
CA ALA A 48 -4.11 -1.87 -8.77
C ALA A 48 -4.77 -0.86 -7.82
N ALA A 49 -4.53 0.43 -8.01
CA ALA A 49 -5.16 1.48 -7.20
C ALA A 49 -6.69 1.49 -7.38
N LYS A 50 -7.18 1.23 -8.60
CA LYS A 50 -8.62 1.11 -8.87
C LYS A 50 -9.24 -0.10 -8.16
N LEU A 51 -8.50 -1.20 -8.03
CA LEU A 51 -8.96 -2.36 -7.27
C LEU A 51 -9.19 -1.99 -5.80
N VAL A 52 -8.28 -1.22 -5.21
CA VAL A 52 -8.44 -0.74 -3.83
C VAL A 52 -9.66 0.16 -3.72
N GLY A 53 -9.80 1.12 -4.64
CA GLY A 53 -10.97 2.01 -4.67
C GLY A 53 -12.29 1.26 -4.75
N ALA A 54 -12.36 0.25 -5.61
CA ALA A 54 -13.55 -0.58 -5.75
C ALA A 54 -13.84 -1.42 -4.50
N ALA A 55 -12.78 -1.95 -3.87
CA ALA A 55 -12.93 -2.71 -2.63
C ALA A 55 -13.42 -1.84 -1.46
N LEU A 56 -13.06 -0.56 -1.46
CA LEU A 56 -13.42 0.40 -0.41
C LEU A 56 -14.66 1.23 -0.75
N GLN A 57 -15.31 0.95 -1.88
CA GLN A 57 -16.53 1.67 -2.26
C GLN A 57 -17.59 1.51 -1.19
N ASP A 58 -18.23 2.62 -0.82
CA ASP A 58 -19.30 2.70 0.19
C ASP A 58 -18.83 2.41 1.63
N GLN A 59 -17.52 2.33 1.87
CA GLN A 59 -17.01 2.19 3.22
C GLN A 59 -16.87 3.57 3.89
N PRO A 60 -17.14 3.67 5.20
CA PRO A 60 -17.09 4.95 5.90
C PRO A 60 -15.64 5.41 6.10
N LYS A 61 -15.49 6.70 6.41
CA LYS A 61 -14.21 7.23 6.88
C LYS A 61 -13.78 6.47 8.13
N GLY A 62 -12.50 6.18 8.22
CA GLY A 62 -11.94 5.43 9.35
C GLY A 62 -12.00 3.90 9.18
N TYR A 63 -12.52 3.41 8.05
CA TYR A 63 -12.62 1.97 7.81
C TYR A 63 -11.26 1.26 7.86
N LEU A 64 -10.24 1.83 7.20
CA LEU A 64 -8.89 1.27 7.23
C LEU A 64 -8.24 1.44 8.59
N GLU A 65 -8.40 2.61 9.21
CA GLU A 65 -7.82 2.91 10.52
C GLU A 65 -8.35 1.96 11.59
N ALA A 66 -9.64 1.63 11.54
CA ALA A 66 -10.25 0.66 12.47
C ALA A 66 -9.62 -0.73 12.35
N ARG A 67 -9.02 -1.04 11.21
CA ARG A 67 -8.34 -2.30 10.94
C ARG A 67 -6.83 -2.21 11.09
N HIS A 68 -6.31 -1.07 11.54
CA HIS A 68 -4.87 -0.78 11.56
C HIS A 68 -4.23 -1.05 10.20
N ALA A 69 -4.97 -0.69 9.14
CA ALA A 69 -4.56 -0.87 7.76
C ALA A 69 -4.15 0.47 7.14
N VAL A 70 -3.13 0.41 6.30
CA VAL A 70 -2.57 1.58 5.60
C VAL A 70 -2.47 1.25 4.11
N PHE A 71 -2.80 2.22 3.26
CA PHE A 71 -2.73 2.06 1.82
C PHE A 71 -1.68 2.99 1.23
N VAL A 72 -0.73 2.41 0.51
CA VAL A 72 0.33 3.12 -0.23
C VAL A 72 0.09 2.96 -1.73
N ALA A 73 0.08 4.07 -2.46
CA ALA A 73 -0.02 4.07 -3.91
C ALA A 73 1.26 4.66 -4.51
N ASP A 74 1.86 3.91 -5.43
CA ASP A 74 3.00 4.36 -6.21
C ASP A 74 2.50 5.20 -7.37
N ILE A 75 2.80 6.51 -7.37
CA ILE A 75 2.41 7.44 -8.42
C ILE A 75 3.61 8.05 -9.15
N GLN A 76 4.80 7.43 -9.01
CA GLN A 76 6.03 7.98 -9.62
C GLN A 76 5.94 8.10 -11.14
N ARG A 77 5.18 7.22 -11.80
CA ARG A 77 5.02 7.23 -13.26
C ARG A 77 4.03 8.27 -13.75
N MET A 78 3.22 8.82 -12.86
CA MET A 78 2.28 9.88 -13.20
C MET A 78 3.05 11.20 -13.38
N PRO A 79 2.83 11.94 -14.49
CA PRO A 79 3.47 13.26 -14.63
C PRO A 79 3.14 14.14 -13.42
N ARG A 80 4.15 14.82 -12.89
CA ARG A 80 4.01 15.61 -11.64
C ARG A 80 2.90 16.65 -11.73
N LEU A 81 2.77 17.32 -12.86
CA LEU A 81 1.74 18.34 -13.05
C LEU A 81 0.34 17.72 -13.04
N ILE A 82 0.17 16.56 -13.69
CA ILE A 82 -1.10 15.83 -13.70
C ILE A 82 -1.46 15.37 -12.28
N ALA A 83 -0.49 14.83 -11.54
CA ALA A 83 -0.72 14.42 -10.17
C ALA A 83 -1.16 15.60 -9.30
N LYS A 84 -0.44 16.72 -9.36
CA LYS A 84 -0.68 17.90 -8.52
C LYS A 84 -2.02 18.59 -8.84
N MET A 85 -2.36 18.73 -10.12
CA MET A 85 -3.51 19.53 -10.55
C MET A 85 -4.81 18.74 -10.66
N PHE A 86 -4.73 17.44 -10.90
CA PHE A 86 -5.92 16.63 -11.18
C PHE A 86 -6.04 15.39 -10.28
N ALA A 87 -5.04 14.52 -10.25
CA ALA A 87 -5.16 13.24 -9.59
C ALA A 87 -5.25 13.37 -8.06
N VAL A 88 -4.32 14.09 -7.45
CA VAL A 88 -4.31 14.25 -5.98
C VAL A 88 -5.53 15.03 -5.49
N PRO A 89 -5.95 16.16 -6.12
CA PRO A 89 -7.20 16.80 -5.72
C PRO A 89 -8.42 15.88 -5.80
N ALA A 90 -8.51 15.03 -6.83
CA ALA A 90 -9.60 14.06 -6.95
C ALA A 90 -9.61 13.03 -5.80
N MET A 91 -8.43 12.63 -5.34
CA MET A 91 -8.29 11.69 -4.21
C MET A 91 -8.80 12.26 -2.89
N ARG A 92 -8.93 13.58 -2.77
CA ARG A 92 -9.45 14.21 -1.55
C ARG A 92 -10.92 13.93 -1.29
N ASP A 93 -11.64 13.46 -2.31
CA ASP A 93 -13.04 13.03 -2.18
C ASP A 93 -13.17 11.58 -1.71
N TYR A 94 -12.06 10.84 -1.60
CA TYR A 94 -12.08 9.47 -1.11
C TYR A 94 -12.41 9.42 0.38
N SER A 95 -13.08 8.34 0.81
CA SER A 95 -13.34 8.09 2.22
C SER A 95 -12.11 7.57 2.98
N TYR A 96 -11.03 7.26 2.29
CA TYR A 96 -9.82 6.65 2.85
C TYR A 96 -8.59 7.47 2.50
N ARG A 97 -7.57 7.38 3.37
CA ARG A 97 -6.26 8.00 3.13
C ARG A 97 -5.44 7.15 2.18
N VAL A 98 -4.76 7.82 1.27
CA VAL A 98 -3.79 7.20 0.35
C VAL A 98 -2.43 7.81 0.65
N MET A 99 -1.46 6.99 1.08
CA MET A 99 -0.09 7.45 1.26
C MET A 99 0.57 7.44 -0.10
N LEU A 100 1.00 8.61 -0.59
CA LEU A 100 1.44 8.80 -1.97
C LEU A 100 2.95 8.66 -2.08
N ASP A 101 3.38 7.63 -2.77
CA ASP A 101 4.81 7.44 -3.08
C ASP A 101 5.12 8.12 -4.41
N ARG A 102 5.42 9.43 -4.34
CA ARG A 102 5.62 10.29 -5.52
C ARG A 102 6.94 10.01 -6.21
N ASP A 103 7.94 9.58 -5.45
CA ASP A 103 9.33 9.43 -5.93
C ASP A 103 9.73 7.97 -6.09
N GLY A 104 8.83 7.02 -5.81
CA GLY A 104 9.11 5.60 -5.95
C GLY A 104 10.15 5.09 -4.95
N ARG A 105 10.19 5.65 -3.73
CA ARG A 105 11.20 5.25 -2.73
C ARG A 105 10.66 4.26 -1.71
N VAL A 106 9.37 4.02 -1.66
CA VAL A 106 8.74 3.12 -0.69
C VAL A 106 8.17 1.87 -1.38
N ALA A 107 7.26 2.05 -2.34
CA ALA A 107 6.58 0.93 -2.99
C ALA A 107 7.54 -0.10 -3.61
N PRO A 108 8.67 0.29 -4.24
CA PRO A 108 9.60 -0.69 -4.79
C PRO A 108 10.30 -1.57 -3.76
N ARG A 109 10.24 -1.23 -2.47
CA ARG A 109 10.76 -2.10 -1.41
C ARG A 109 9.95 -3.39 -1.26
N TYR A 110 8.72 -3.39 -1.76
CA TYR A 110 7.77 -4.49 -1.60
C TYR A 110 7.50 -5.12 -2.96
N PRO A 111 8.23 -6.17 -3.32
CA PRO A 111 8.07 -6.79 -4.64
C PRO A 111 6.74 -7.51 -4.78
N GLY A 112 6.11 -7.35 -5.95
CA GLY A 112 4.83 -7.95 -6.26
C GLY A 112 4.43 -7.66 -7.70
N ALA A 113 3.33 -8.25 -8.14
CA ALA A 113 2.79 -8.03 -9.47
C ALA A 113 2.22 -6.60 -9.58
N VAL A 114 2.53 -5.92 -10.68
CA VAL A 114 2.16 -4.51 -10.89
C VAL A 114 0.64 -4.33 -10.98
N ASP A 115 -0.06 -5.32 -11.51
CA ASP A 115 -1.51 -5.27 -11.74
C ASP A 115 -2.35 -5.80 -10.58
N LYS A 116 -1.71 -6.24 -9.49
CA LYS A 116 -2.38 -6.76 -8.30
C LYS A 116 -2.10 -5.88 -7.09
N VAL A 117 -2.99 -5.97 -6.10
CA VAL A 117 -2.78 -5.31 -4.82
C VAL A 117 -1.96 -6.23 -3.92
N LEU A 118 -0.83 -5.74 -3.44
CA LEU A 118 -0.02 -6.47 -2.49
C LEU A 118 -0.56 -6.22 -1.08
N TRP A 119 -0.73 -7.30 -0.33
CA TRP A 119 -1.18 -7.28 1.06
C TRP A 119 -0.05 -7.81 1.94
N LEU A 120 0.45 -6.98 2.82
CA LEU A 120 1.45 -7.37 3.81
C LEU A 120 0.80 -7.38 5.19
N GLN A 121 0.74 -8.57 5.80
CA GLN A 121 0.27 -8.73 7.17
C GLN A 121 1.44 -8.55 8.11
N LEU A 122 1.30 -7.63 9.06
CA LEU A 122 2.37 -7.25 9.98
C LEU A 122 1.98 -7.53 11.41
N LYS A 123 2.98 -7.81 12.24
CA LYS A 123 2.84 -7.89 13.68
C LYS A 123 4.08 -7.28 14.32
N ASP A 124 3.89 -6.22 15.09
CA ASP A 124 4.97 -5.48 15.75
C ASP A 124 6.08 -5.07 14.77
N GLY A 125 5.69 -4.66 13.55
CA GLY A 125 6.61 -4.21 12.51
C GLY A 125 7.26 -5.32 11.70
N GLN A 126 6.94 -6.59 11.97
CA GLN A 126 7.50 -7.73 11.24
C GLN A 126 6.48 -8.33 10.30
N LEU A 127 6.94 -8.77 9.13
CA LEU A 127 6.09 -9.44 8.14
C LEU A 127 5.72 -10.84 8.63
N VAL A 128 4.41 -11.11 8.71
CA VAL A 128 3.87 -12.42 9.11
C VAL A 128 3.38 -13.21 7.90
N GLU A 129 2.67 -12.55 6.99
CA GLU A 129 2.11 -13.15 5.77
C GLU A 129 2.10 -12.11 4.66
N GLN A 130 2.07 -12.59 3.42
CA GLN A 130 1.85 -11.73 2.26
C GLN A 130 0.92 -12.41 1.28
N HIS A 131 0.06 -11.61 0.65
CA HIS A 131 -0.90 -12.05 -0.34
C HIS A 131 -0.96 -11.04 -1.48
N GLU A 132 -1.41 -11.49 -2.64
CA GLU A 132 -1.71 -10.61 -3.77
C GLU A 132 -3.17 -10.81 -4.16
N TYR A 133 -3.90 -9.71 -4.34
CA TYR A 133 -5.30 -9.76 -4.73
C TYR A 133 -5.47 -9.17 -6.13
N ALA A 134 -6.09 -9.96 -7.00
CA ALA A 134 -6.32 -9.58 -8.39
C ALA A 134 -7.70 -8.96 -8.61
N THR A 135 -8.62 -9.06 -7.66
CA THR A 135 -9.98 -8.54 -7.79
C THR A 135 -10.40 -7.75 -6.57
N ALA A 136 -11.29 -6.78 -6.78
CA ALA A 136 -11.86 -5.99 -5.69
C ALA A 136 -12.65 -6.86 -4.70
N ALA A 137 -13.36 -7.88 -5.18
CA ALA A 137 -14.12 -8.78 -4.33
C ALA A 137 -13.25 -9.55 -3.36
N GLN A 138 -12.11 -10.07 -3.82
CA GLN A 138 -11.15 -10.78 -2.97
C GLN A 138 -10.56 -9.84 -1.91
N LEU A 139 -10.17 -8.63 -2.31
CA LEU A 139 -9.62 -7.64 -1.40
C LEU A 139 -10.65 -7.22 -0.35
N ARG A 140 -11.90 -6.97 -0.77
CA ARG A 140 -12.97 -6.61 0.14
C ARG A 140 -13.20 -7.70 1.19
N GLU A 141 -13.26 -8.96 0.77
CA GLU A 141 -13.43 -10.09 1.68
C GLU A 141 -12.30 -10.16 2.70
N ALA A 142 -11.06 -9.98 2.25
CA ALA A 142 -9.90 -9.99 3.14
C ALA A 142 -9.98 -8.85 4.17
N LEU A 143 -10.38 -7.65 3.74
CA LEU A 143 -10.53 -6.50 4.63
C LEU A 143 -11.67 -6.72 5.66
N GLU A 144 -12.75 -7.33 5.26
CA GLU A 144 -13.87 -7.63 6.16
C GLU A 144 -13.46 -8.58 7.28
N LYS A 145 -12.54 -9.50 6.98
CA LYS A 145 -12.02 -10.46 7.97
C LYS A 145 -10.88 -9.91 8.81
N ALA A 146 -10.27 -8.81 8.39
CA ALA A 146 -9.07 -8.23 9.02
C ALA A 146 -9.46 -7.29 10.17
N LEU A 147 -10.07 -7.82 11.22
CA LEU A 147 -10.34 -7.04 12.42
C LEU A 147 -9.15 -7.13 13.38
N PRO A 148 -8.82 -6.03 14.08
CA PRO A 148 -7.72 -6.05 15.05
C PRO A 148 -8.02 -6.94 16.25
#